data_20752ab21bd840c222ad30e2195b5066
#
_entry.id   20752ab21bd840c222ad30e2195b5066
#
_cell.length_a   1.000
_cell.length_b   1.000
_cell.length_c   1.000
_cell.angle_alpha   90.00
_cell.angle_beta   90.00
_cell.angle_gamma   90.00
#
_symmetry.space_group_name_H-M   'P 1'
#
loop_
_entity.id
_entity.type
_entity.pdbx_description
1 polymer ?
#
loop_
_entity_poly.entity_id
_entity_poly.type
_entity_poly.pdbx_seq_one_letter_code
_entity_poly.pdbx_strand_id
1 'polypeptide(L)'
;MRVLLCGESWVTHSVHVKGVDSFTTSTYVEGAGQLRAALAGAGIEVEYLPGHLVPGQFPGSAEQLARHDVIILSDIGANSLLLSPDTFERSAVAPNRLRELEAYVRGGGGLLMIGGYLSFAGIEGKARYHGTPVEDALPVVIGETDDRVEAPEGVVPSVTAPGHPALAGLPASWPRLLGYNRVTAKPGAAVVVRCGDDPLIACGAFGSGRSAVFTSDCAPHWGPPEFLDWPGYAPLWVNLVTWLAGQA
;
A
#
# COMPACT_ATOMS: atom_id res chain seq x y z
N MET A 1 -19.40 0.82 -3.51
CA MET A 1 -18.12 1.15 -2.87
C MET A 1 -17.12 1.58 -3.92
N ARG A 2 -16.44 2.70 -3.71
CA ARG A 2 -15.43 3.25 -4.61
C ARG A 2 -14.07 3.27 -3.93
N VAL A 3 -13.06 2.78 -4.61
CA VAL A 3 -11.68 2.70 -4.12
C VAL A 3 -10.78 3.50 -5.05
N LEU A 4 -9.89 4.33 -4.48
CA LEU A 4 -8.78 4.93 -5.21
C LEU A 4 -7.52 4.10 -4.91
N LEU A 5 -6.96 3.46 -5.92
CA LEU A 5 -5.69 2.72 -5.83
C LEU A 5 -4.58 3.54 -6.45
N CYS A 6 -3.58 3.91 -5.65
CA CYS A 6 -2.44 4.72 -6.08
C CYS A 6 -1.13 3.92 -6.04
N GLY A 7 -0.33 4.05 -7.09
CA GLY A 7 0.99 3.43 -7.18
C GLY A 7 0.99 2.11 -7.95
N GLU A 8 1.75 1.14 -7.48
CA GLU A 8 1.91 -0.19 -8.05
C GLU A 8 2.20 -0.16 -9.56
N SER A 9 3.07 0.77 -9.95
CA SER A 9 3.58 0.89 -11.31
C SER A 9 4.95 1.57 -11.31
N TRP A 10 5.80 1.19 -12.23
CA TRP A 10 7.16 1.69 -12.30
C TRP A 10 7.68 1.80 -13.72
N VAL A 11 8.73 2.61 -13.89
CA VAL A 11 9.53 2.72 -15.09
C VAL A 11 10.91 2.18 -14.80
N THR A 12 11.38 1.23 -15.62
CA THR A 12 12.74 0.72 -15.57
C THR A 12 13.55 1.35 -16.69
N HIS A 13 14.67 1.97 -16.33
CA HIS A 13 15.68 2.44 -17.28
C HIS A 13 16.87 1.51 -17.27
N SER A 14 17.18 0.90 -18.43
CA SER A 14 18.33 0.01 -18.59
C SER A 14 19.37 0.66 -19.50
N VAL A 15 20.61 0.70 -19.02
CA VAL A 15 21.76 1.17 -19.80
C VAL A 15 22.49 -0.06 -20.34
N HIS A 16 22.58 -0.17 -21.66
CA HIS A 16 23.30 -1.23 -22.36
C HIS A 16 24.64 -0.69 -22.81
N VAL A 17 25.73 -1.34 -22.39
CA VAL A 17 27.10 -0.97 -22.77
C VAL A 17 27.70 -2.10 -23.60
N LYS A 18 28.19 -1.77 -24.80
CA LYS A 18 28.84 -2.70 -25.75
C LYS A 18 30.14 -2.09 -26.23
N GLY A 19 31.23 -2.42 -25.56
CA GLY A 19 32.53 -1.78 -25.83
C GLY A 19 32.49 -0.28 -25.49
N VAL A 20 32.68 0.59 -26.46
CA VAL A 20 32.60 2.05 -26.31
C VAL A 20 31.22 2.62 -26.59
N ASP A 21 30.32 1.82 -27.16
CA ASP A 21 28.97 2.23 -27.49
C ASP A 21 28.02 1.97 -26.33
N SER A 22 27.04 2.85 -26.12
CA SER A 22 25.97 2.68 -25.14
C SER A 22 24.63 3.20 -25.66
N PHE A 23 23.55 2.57 -25.21
CA PHE A 23 22.19 3.05 -25.44
C PHE A 23 21.31 2.75 -24.23
N THR A 24 20.23 3.50 -24.09
CA THR A 24 19.27 3.34 -23.00
C THR A 24 17.93 2.85 -23.54
N THR A 25 17.31 1.91 -22.82
CA THR A 25 15.91 1.50 -23.03
C THR A 25 15.10 1.81 -21.78
N SER A 26 13.80 2.05 -21.97
CA SER A 26 12.86 2.27 -20.88
C SER A 26 11.63 1.39 -21.07
N THR A 27 11.18 0.75 -20.00
CA THR A 27 9.95 -0.04 -19.96
C THR A 27 9.05 0.47 -18.86
N TYR A 28 7.75 0.50 -19.10
CA TYR A 28 6.73 0.82 -18.11
C TYR A 28 5.95 -0.46 -17.77
N VAL A 29 5.69 -0.68 -16.48
CA VAL A 29 4.97 -1.86 -15.96
C VAL A 29 3.93 -1.41 -14.94
N GLU A 30 2.77 -2.06 -14.94
CA GLU A 30 1.73 -1.96 -13.91
C GLU A 30 1.61 -3.30 -13.17
N GLY A 31 1.88 -3.31 -11.86
CA GLY A 31 1.73 -4.47 -10.98
C GLY A 31 0.29 -4.65 -10.46
N ALA A 32 -0.52 -3.60 -10.48
CA ALA A 32 -1.85 -3.56 -9.85
C ALA A 32 -2.93 -4.44 -10.51
N GLY A 33 -2.63 -5.13 -11.61
CA GLY A 33 -3.65 -5.81 -12.45
C GLY A 33 -4.48 -6.83 -11.68
N GLN A 34 -3.85 -7.66 -10.87
CA GLN A 34 -4.51 -8.75 -10.14
C GLN A 34 -5.37 -8.23 -8.98
N LEU A 35 -4.87 -7.24 -8.24
CA LEU A 35 -5.62 -6.56 -7.17
C LEU A 35 -6.86 -5.86 -7.75
N ARG A 36 -6.70 -5.14 -8.86
CA ARG A 36 -7.82 -4.48 -9.56
C ARG A 36 -8.88 -5.49 -10.02
N ALA A 37 -8.44 -6.62 -10.59
CA ALA A 37 -9.35 -7.68 -11.03
C ALA A 37 -10.11 -8.31 -9.86
N ALA A 38 -9.42 -8.55 -8.72
CA ALA A 38 -10.04 -9.08 -7.51
C ALA A 38 -11.15 -8.17 -6.95
N LEU A 39 -10.88 -6.86 -6.85
CA LEU A 39 -11.86 -5.89 -6.37
C LEU A 39 -13.02 -5.69 -7.35
N ALA A 40 -12.73 -5.56 -8.64
CA ALA A 40 -13.75 -5.41 -9.68
C ALA A 40 -14.66 -6.65 -9.78
N GLY A 41 -14.11 -7.86 -9.62
CA GLY A 41 -14.88 -9.11 -9.58
C GLY A 41 -15.89 -9.17 -8.44
N ALA A 42 -15.67 -8.42 -7.36
CA ALA A 42 -16.62 -8.27 -6.24
C ALA A 42 -17.57 -7.05 -6.42
N GLY A 43 -17.59 -6.40 -7.57
CA GLY A 43 -18.44 -5.24 -7.84
C GLY A 43 -17.96 -3.94 -7.19
N ILE A 44 -16.70 -3.86 -6.78
CA ILE A 44 -16.07 -2.66 -6.23
C ILE A 44 -15.54 -1.81 -7.39
N GLU A 45 -15.94 -0.54 -7.44
CA GLU A 45 -15.43 0.42 -8.41
C GLU A 45 -14.02 0.84 -8.03
N VAL A 46 -13.02 0.59 -8.89
CA VAL A 46 -11.64 0.95 -8.66
C VAL A 46 -11.20 2.04 -9.63
N GLU A 47 -10.92 3.23 -9.08
CA GLU A 47 -10.18 4.26 -9.78
C GLU A 47 -8.69 3.99 -9.59
N TYR A 48 -7.96 3.75 -10.67
CA TYR A 48 -6.54 3.45 -10.62
C TYR A 48 -5.69 4.65 -11.04
N LEU A 49 -4.80 5.06 -10.16
CA LEU A 49 -3.86 6.16 -10.38
C LEU A 49 -2.42 5.62 -10.35
N PRO A 50 -1.83 5.28 -11.50
CA PRO A 50 -0.47 4.77 -11.58
C PRO A 50 0.56 5.78 -11.08
N GLY A 51 1.67 5.30 -10.54
CA GLY A 51 2.66 6.08 -9.80
C GLY A 51 3.14 7.36 -10.49
N HIS A 52 3.34 7.32 -11.81
CA HIS A 52 3.80 8.50 -12.58
C HIS A 52 2.75 9.61 -12.71
N LEU A 53 1.47 9.31 -12.52
CA LEU A 53 0.39 10.30 -12.56
C LEU A 53 0.06 10.88 -11.18
N VAL A 54 0.44 10.20 -10.09
CA VAL A 54 0.15 10.63 -8.71
C VAL A 54 0.59 12.06 -8.42
N PRO A 55 1.81 12.52 -8.77
CA PRO A 55 2.23 13.88 -8.49
C PRO A 55 1.28 14.94 -9.08
N GLY A 56 0.74 14.70 -10.29
CA GLY A 56 -0.14 15.63 -10.98
C GLY A 56 -1.63 15.47 -10.68
N GLN A 57 -2.10 14.27 -10.32
CA GLN A 57 -3.53 13.93 -10.30
C GLN A 57 -4.07 13.49 -8.94
N PHE A 58 -3.22 13.20 -7.96
CA PHE A 58 -3.70 12.84 -6.61
C PHE A 58 -4.56 13.97 -6.02
N PRO A 59 -5.72 13.67 -5.41
CA PRO A 59 -6.61 14.67 -4.84
C PRO A 59 -5.91 15.62 -3.86
N GLY A 60 -6.21 16.89 -3.94
CA GLY A 60 -5.55 17.96 -3.18
C GLY A 60 -6.23 18.29 -1.86
N SER A 61 -7.39 17.69 -1.54
CA SER A 61 -8.11 17.95 -0.29
C SER A 61 -8.82 16.71 0.24
N ALA A 62 -9.07 16.67 1.55
CA ALA A 62 -9.84 15.62 2.21
C ALA A 62 -11.26 15.48 1.62
N GLU A 63 -11.88 16.59 1.20
CA GLU A 63 -13.20 16.59 0.55
C GLU A 63 -13.16 15.87 -0.81
N GLN A 64 -12.10 16.09 -1.60
CA GLN A 64 -11.91 15.37 -2.86
C GLN A 64 -11.65 13.88 -2.64
N LEU A 65 -10.85 13.53 -1.62
CA LEU A 65 -10.60 12.15 -1.23
C LEU A 65 -11.87 11.44 -0.75
N ALA A 66 -12.79 12.15 -0.09
CA ALA A 66 -14.07 11.62 0.41
C ALA A 66 -15.05 11.17 -0.70
N ARG A 67 -14.71 11.35 -1.97
CA ARG A 67 -15.42 10.72 -3.11
C ARG A 67 -15.16 9.21 -3.19
N HIS A 68 -14.18 8.72 -2.45
CA HIS A 68 -13.83 7.31 -2.34
C HIS A 68 -14.07 6.84 -0.91
N ASP A 69 -14.53 5.62 -0.76
CA ASP A 69 -14.74 4.97 0.54
C ASP A 69 -13.40 4.51 1.14
N VAL A 70 -12.46 4.10 0.28
CA VAL A 70 -11.12 3.62 0.66
C VAL A 70 -10.05 4.14 -0.28
N ILE A 71 -8.94 4.59 0.29
CA ILE A 71 -7.71 4.92 -0.44
C ILE A 71 -6.69 3.79 -0.19
N ILE A 72 -6.09 3.29 -1.26
CA ILE A 72 -5.00 2.31 -1.20
C ILE A 72 -3.72 2.96 -1.73
N LEU A 73 -2.66 2.93 -0.94
CA LEU A 73 -1.30 3.29 -1.35
C LEU A 73 -0.49 2.00 -1.49
N SER A 74 0.04 1.71 -2.67
CA SER A 74 0.84 0.52 -2.96
C SER A 74 2.10 0.89 -3.72
N ASP A 75 3.25 0.54 -3.17
CA ASP A 75 4.59 0.79 -3.72
C ASP A 75 4.78 2.20 -4.29
N ILE A 76 4.40 3.21 -3.49
CA ILE A 76 4.53 4.63 -3.84
C ILE A 76 5.00 5.46 -2.66
N GLY A 77 6.10 6.20 -2.84
CA GLY A 77 6.72 7.01 -1.79
C GLY A 77 5.98 8.31 -1.50
N ALA A 78 6.13 8.81 -0.27
CA ALA A 78 5.51 10.03 0.22
C ALA A 78 5.82 11.26 -0.64
N ASN A 79 6.98 11.33 -1.26
CA ASN A 79 7.36 12.43 -2.15
C ASN A 79 6.44 12.53 -3.38
N SER A 80 5.92 11.42 -3.90
CA SER A 80 4.97 11.43 -5.03
C SER A 80 3.65 12.11 -4.67
N LEU A 81 3.29 12.08 -3.39
CA LEU A 81 2.12 12.79 -2.85
C LEU A 81 2.45 14.25 -2.51
N LEU A 82 3.63 14.53 -1.95
CA LEU A 82 4.03 15.87 -1.50
C LEU A 82 4.43 16.80 -2.63
N LEU A 83 5.17 16.29 -3.63
CA LEU A 83 5.83 17.09 -4.66
C LEU A 83 4.97 17.13 -5.92
N SER A 84 3.86 17.89 -5.86
CA SER A 84 3.09 18.19 -7.06
C SER A 84 3.92 18.99 -8.07
N PRO A 85 3.59 18.99 -9.38
CA PRO A 85 4.24 19.85 -10.37
C PRO A 85 4.22 21.33 -9.98
N ASP A 86 3.15 21.80 -9.32
CA ASP A 86 3.07 23.17 -8.82
C ASP A 86 4.18 23.47 -7.81
N THR A 87 4.40 22.56 -6.86
CA THR A 87 5.45 22.72 -5.83
C THR A 87 6.83 22.49 -6.42
N PHE A 88 7.03 21.36 -7.13
CA PHE A 88 8.36 20.92 -7.53
C PHE A 88 8.92 21.69 -8.73
N GLU A 89 8.08 21.99 -9.72
CA GLU A 89 8.52 22.65 -10.97
C GLU A 89 8.30 24.15 -10.94
N ARG A 90 7.23 24.63 -10.25
CA ARG A 90 6.81 26.04 -10.30
C ARG A 90 7.06 26.79 -9.00
N SER A 91 7.57 26.11 -7.95
CA SER A 91 7.78 26.67 -6.61
C SER A 91 6.53 27.35 -6.02
N ALA A 92 5.35 26.86 -6.42
CA ALA A 92 4.09 27.38 -5.93
C ALA A 92 3.68 26.66 -4.64
N VAL A 93 2.98 27.39 -3.77
CA VAL A 93 2.37 26.83 -2.56
C VAL A 93 1.23 25.87 -2.97
N ALA A 94 1.24 24.67 -2.43
CA ALA A 94 0.21 23.66 -2.66
C ALA A 94 -0.19 22.99 -1.33
N PRO A 95 -1.37 22.35 -1.24
CA PRO A 95 -1.76 21.59 -0.06
C PRO A 95 -0.77 20.48 0.28
N ASN A 96 -0.57 20.23 1.58
CA ASN A 96 0.14 19.04 2.04
C ASN A 96 -0.80 17.83 1.95
N ARG A 97 -0.71 17.07 0.87
CA ARG A 97 -1.60 15.94 0.58
C ARG A 97 -1.51 14.79 1.59
N LEU A 98 -0.41 14.68 2.36
CA LEU A 98 -0.33 13.71 3.46
C LEU A 98 -1.21 14.14 4.65
N ARG A 99 -1.33 15.45 4.92
CA ARG A 99 -2.27 15.99 5.90
C ARG A 99 -3.71 15.85 5.45
N GLU A 100 -3.97 16.06 4.17
CA GLU A 100 -5.30 15.87 3.60
C GLU A 100 -5.76 14.41 3.68
N LEU A 101 -4.83 13.48 3.44
CA LEU A 101 -5.10 12.03 3.59
C LEU A 101 -5.36 11.65 5.05
N GLU A 102 -4.57 12.18 5.99
CA GLU A 102 -4.78 12.00 7.43
C GLU A 102 -6.16 12.56 7.85
N ALA A 103 -6.51 13.76 7.41
CA ALA A 103 -7.80 14.38 7.69
C ALA A 103 -8.97 13.58 7.09
N TYR A 104 -8.81 13.03 5.90
CA TYR A 104 -9.78 12.13 5.26
C TYR A 104 -10.05 10.89 6.13
N VAL A 105 -9.00 10.23 6.62
CA VAL A 105 -9.17 9.07 7.51
C VAL A 105 -9.83 9.47 8.83
N ARG A 106 -9.35 10.56 9.43
CA ARG A 106 -9.94 11.10 10.69
C ARG A 106 -11.43 11.40 10.53
N GLY A 107 -11.86 11.83 9.36
CA GLY A 107 -13.24 12.15 9.01
C GLY A 107 -14.13 10.95 8.70
N GLY A 108 -13.60 9.73 8.65
CA GLY A 108 -14.38 8.50 8.43
C GLY A 108 -13.96 7.66 7.22
N GLY A 109 -12.97 8.10 6.45
CA GLY A 109 -12.46 7.36 5.30
C GLY A 109 -11.61 6.14 5.68
N GLY A 110 -11.45 5.21 4.75
CA GLY A 110 -10.60 4.02 4.88
C GLY A 110 -9.23 4.22 4.24
N LEU A 111 -8.15 3.80 4.90
CA LEU A 111 -6.80 3.82 4.35
C LEU A 111 -6.15 2.45 4.43
N LEU A 112 -5.64 1.95 3.31
CA LEU A 112 -4.79 0.77 3.23
C LEU A 112 -3.42 1.16 2.69
N MET A 113 -2.34 0.79 3.41
CA MET A 113 -1.00 0.81 2.85
C MET A 113 -0.54 -0.63 2.59
N ILE A 114 -0.17 -0.90 1.34
CA ILE A 114 0.42 -2.17 0.90
C ILE A 114 1.92 -1.97 0.78
N GLY A 115 2.68 -2.98 1.17
CA GLY A 115 4.14 -2.98 1.15
C GLY A 115 4.73 -2.92 -0.26
N GLY A 116 6.04 -2.89 -0.31
CA GLY A 116 6.83 -2.74 -1.51
C GLY A 116 8.08 -1.92 -1.24
N TYR A 117 8.91 -1.71 -2.24
CA TYR A 117 10.17 -0.99 -2.13
C TYR A 117 9.99 0.49 -1.80
N LEU A 118 8.82 1.09 -2.16
CA LEU A 118 8.51 2.49 -1.88
C LEU A 118 7.26 2.66 -1.00
N SER A 119 7.01 1.70 -0.09
CA SER A 119 6.05 1.82 1.00
C SER A 119 6.76 1.91 2.35
N PHE A 120 6.11 2.44 3.37
CA PHE A 120 6.63 2.58 4.74
C PHE A 120 7.94 3.41 4.78
N ALA A 121 9.06 2.86 5.29
CA ALA A 121 10.39 3.47 5.13
C ALA A 121 10.95 3.15 3.74
N GLY A 122 10.81 1.91 3.29
CA GLY A 122 11.20 1.41 1.99
C GLY A 122 12.70 1.25 1.80
N ILE A 123 13.08 0.96 0.55
CA ILE A 123 14.48 0.78 0.17
C ILE A 123 15.31 2.02 0.56
N GLU A 124 16.37 1.83 1.33
CA GLU A 124 17.26 2.89 1.81
C GLU A 124 16.51 4.06 2.52
N GLY A 125 15.32 3.80 3.08
CA GLY A 125 14.46 4.81 3.68
C GLY A 125 13.85 5.79 2.67
N LYS A 126 13.77 5.45 1.40
CA LYS A 126 13.35 6.36 0.31
C LYS A 126 11.84 6.59 0.21
N ALA A 127 11.01 5.69 0.76
CA ALA A 127 9.55 5.88 0.76
C ALA A 127 9.12 7.03 1.69
N ARG A 128 9.84 7.27 2.79
CA ARG A 128 9.77 8.48 3.63
C ARG A 128 8.41 8.73 4.30
N TYR A 129 7.72 7.69 4.72
CA TYR A 129 6.47 7.87 5.49
C TYR A 129 6.72 8.05 7.00
N HIS A 130 7.93 7.72 7.51
CA HIS A 130 8.27 7.96 8.92
C HIS A 130 8.10 9.43 9.32
N GLY A 131 7.46 9.68 10.47
CA GLY A 131 7.20 11.02 11.00
C GLY A 131 6.20 11.86 10.18
N THR A 132 5.42 11.23 9.30
CA THR A 132 4.42 11.93 8.48
C THR A 132 2.99 11.77 9.02
N PRO A 133 2.05 12.67 8.64
CA PRO A 133 0.64 12.50 8.98
C PRO A 133 0.02 11.17 8.54
N VAL A 134 0.56 10.55 7.48
CA VAL A 134 0.09 9.23 7.03
C VAL A 134 0.48 8.16 8.04
N GLU A 135 1.70 8.19 8.58
CA GLU A 135 2.08 7.29 9.67
C GLU A 135 1.17 7.49 10.89
N ASP A 136 0.81 8.74 11.23
CA ASP A 136 -0.11 9.00 12.34
C ASP A 136 -1.44 8.27 12.17
N ALA A 137 -1.96 8.22 10.94
CA ALA A 137 -3.20 7.55 10.60
C ALA A 137 -3.09 6.02 10.52
N LEU A 138 -1.91 5.46 10.23
CA LEU A 138 -1.70 4.03 10.12
C LEU A 138 -1.65 3.33 11.50
N PRO A 139 -1.99 2.03 11.59
CA PRO A 139 -1.98 1.26 12.84
C PRO A 139 -0.57 0.79 13.25
N VAL A 140 0.46 1.32 12.61
CA VAL A 140 1.86 0.91 12.81
C VAL A 140 2.78 2.11 12.96
N VAL A 141 3.92 1.89 13.61
CA VAL A 141 5.07 2.79 13.64
C VAL A 141 6.05 2.33 12.57
N ILE A 142 6.52 3.26 11.76
CA ILE A 142 7.45 3.05 10.66
C ILE A 142 8.87 3.39 11.12
N GLY A 143 9.85 2.58 10.73
CA GLY A 143 11.26 2.86 11.01
C GLY A 143 11.82 4.05 10.21
N GLU A 144 12.98 4.55 10.61
CA GLU A 144 13.65 5.68 9.92
C GLU A 144 14.51 5.24 8.72
N THR A 145 14.90 3.97 8.70
CA THR A 145 15.85 3.41 7.73
C THR A 145 15.21 2.34 6.87
N ASP A 146 15.97 1.71 6.00
CA ASP A 146 15.52 0.58 5.18
C ASP A 146 14.84 -0.49 6.06
N ASP A 147 13.58 -0.76 5.78
CA ASP A 147 12.73 -1.65 6.57
C ASP A 147 12.39 -2.95 5.84
N ARG A 148 13.00 -3.18 4.67
CA ARG A 148 12.75 -4.40 3.90
C ARG A 148 13.30 -5.62 4.59
N VAL A 149 12.53 -6.69 4.57
CA VAL A 149 12.95 -8.05 4.95
C VAL A 149 12.83 -8.91 3.70
N GLU A 150 13.96 -9.23 3.10
CA GLU A 150 14.02 -10.14 1.95
C GLU A 150 14.07 -11.58 2.47
N ALA A 151 13.15 -12.42 2.02
CA ALA A 151 13.03 -13.81 2.44
C ALA A 151 12.92 -14.73 1.21
N PRO A 152 14.02 -14.95 0.47
CA PRO A 152 14.01 -15.77 -0.74
C PRO A 152 13.64 -17.23 -0.49
N GLU A 153 13.82 -17.74 0.73
CA GLU A 153 13.34 -19.06 1.19
C GLU A 153 11.83 -19.09 1.46
N GLY A 154 11.21 -17.93 1.48
CA GLY A 154 9.80 -17.73 1.77
C GLY A 154 9.46 -17.74 3.25
N VAL A 155 8.66 -16.77 3.69
CA VAL A 155 8.07 -16.70 5.03
C VAL A 155 6.60 -17.11 4.96
N VAL A 156 6.17 -17.98 5.88
CA VAL A 156 4.77 -18.42 5.97
C VAL A 156 4.02 -17.52 6.95
N PRO A 157 2.98 -16.79 6.51
CA PRO A 157 2.16 -16.00 7.40
C PRO A 157 1.44 -16.85 8.46
N SER A 158 1.29 -16.30 9.67
CA SER A 158 0.57 -16.91 10.78
C SER A 158 -0.59 -16.02 11.23
N VAL A 159 -1.80 -16.60 11.30
CA VAL A 159 -3.01 -15.90 11.73
C VAL A 159 -3.01 -15.76 13.25
N THR A 160 -3.17 -14.53 13.76
CA THR A 160 -3.19 -14.23 15.20
C THR A 160 -4.56 -13.79 15.72
N ALA A 161 -5.44 -13.33 14.82
CA ALA A 161 -6.81 -12.93 15.17
C ALA A 161 -7.83 -13.51 14.15
N PRO A 162 -8.13 -14.84 14.21
CA PRO A 162 -8.93 -15.52 13.18
C PRO A 162 -10.40 -15.04 13.12
N GLY A 163 -10.90 -14.38 14.17
CA GLY A 163 -12.25 -13.80 14.20
C GLY A 163 -12.34 -12.39 13.59
N HIS A 164 -11.24 -11.82 13.10
CA HIS A 164 -11.28 -10.48 12.52
C HIS A 164 -11.99 -10.49 11.16
N PRO A 165 -12.90 -9.53 10.85
CA PRO A 165 -13.64 -9.49 9.59
C PRO A 165 -12.77 -9.55 8.34
N ALA A 166 -11.58 -8.95 8.37
CA ALA A 166 -10.62 -9.01 7.25
C ALA A 166 -10.20 -10.44 6.85
N LEU A 167 -10.40 -11.44 7.72
CA LEU A 167 -10.07 -12.85 7.47
C LEU A 167 -11.29 -13.72 7.21
N ALA A 168 -12.48 -13.15 7.12
CA ALA A 168 -13.71 -13.92 6.95
C ALA A 168 -13.66 -14.82 5.71
N GLY A 169 -13.88 -16.13 5.89
CA GLY A 169 -13.91 -17.10 4.80
C GLY A 169 -12.56 -17.38 4.11
N LEU A 170 -11.44 -16.89 4.65
CA LEU A 170 -10.13 -17.20 4.08
C LEU A 170 -9.70 -18.63 4.42
N PRO A 171 -8.96 -19.31 3.51
CA PRO A 171 -8.34 -20.57 3.82
C PRO A 171 -7.41 -20.50 5.04
N ALA A 172 -7.36 -21.54 5.86
CA ALA A 172 -6.52 -21.59 7.05
C ALA A 172 -5.02 -21.60 6.72
N SER A 173 -4.64 -22.16 5.57
CA SER A 173 -3.25 -22.19 5.10
C SER A 173 -2.96 -21.00 4.20
N TRP A 174 -1.86 -20.34 4.49
CA TRP A 174 -1.36 -19.22 3.71
C TRP A 174 -0.16 -19.64 2.87
N PRO A 175 -0.04 -19.14 1.64
CA PRO A 175 1.14 -19.32 0.83
C PRO A 175 2.33 -18.56 1.42
N ARG A 176 3.54 -18.91 0.98
CA ARG A 176 4.74 -18.18 1.33
C ARG A 176 4.76 -16.81 0.66
N LEU A 177 5.39 -15.85 1.33
CA LEU A 177 5.73 -14.53 0.78
C LEU A 177 7.26 -14.42 0.73
N LEU A 178 7.79 -13.64 -0.21
CA LEU A 178 9.24 -13.53 -0.43
C LEU A 178 9.88 -12.33 0.26
N GLY A 179 9.08 -11.51 0.93
CA GLY A 179 9.55 -10.37 1.69
C GLY A 179 8.39 -9.52 2.23
N TYR A 180 8.77 -8.54 3.06
CA TYR A 180 7.82 -7.57 3.63
C TYR A 180 8.57 -6.36 4.21
N ASN A 181 7.86 -5.27 4.50
CA ASN A 181 8.40 -4.14 5.25
C ASN A 181 8.21 -4.40 6.76
N ARG A 182 9.28 -4.24 7.53
CA ARG A 182 9.24 -4.38 8.99
C ARG A 182 8.69 -3.13 9.64
N VAL A 183 7.60 -3.30 10.36
CA VAL A 183 6.93 -2.24 11.10
C VAL A 183 6.59 -2.70 12.52
N THR A 184 6.28 -1.76 13.41
CA THR A 184 5.85 -2.08 14.79
C THR A 184 4.39 -1.69 14.96
N ALA A 185 3.56 -2.59 15.48
CA ALA A 185 2.16 -2.27 15.75
C ALA A 185 2.03 -1.19 16.84
N LYS A 186 1.16 -0.21 16.62
CA LYS A 186 0.82 0.81 17.63
C LYS A 186 0.00 0.19 18.75
N PRO A 187 0.04 0.77 19.99
CA PRO A 187 -0.86 0.37 21.05
C PRO A 187 -2.34 0.47 20.59
N GLY A 188 -3.09 -0.62 20.81
CA GLY A 188 -4.50 -0.72 20.39
C GLY A 188 -4.74 -1.17 18.96
N ALA A 189 -3.71 -1.32 18.13
CA ALA A 189 -3.84 -1.92 16.82
C ALA A 189 -4.07 -3.44 16.93
N ALA A 190 -4.99 -3.96 16.13
CA ALA A 190 -5.21 -5.39 15.99
C ALA A 190 -4.21 -5.96 14.97
N VAL A 191 -3.21 -6.69 15.44
CA VAL A 191 -2.35 -7.50 14.54
C VAL A 191 -3.12 -8.76 14.19
N VAL A 192 -3.48 -8.89 12.92
CA VAL A 192 -4.39 -9.93 12.42
C VAL A 192 -3.62 -11.12 11.87
N VAL A 193 -2.50 -10.83 11.18
CA VAL A 193 -1.58 -11.82 10.61
C VAL A 193 -0.14 -11.35 10.83
N ARG A 194 0.79 -12.28 11.03
CA ARG A 194 2.22 -12.01 11.22
C ARG A 194 3.09 -12.78 10.23
N CYS A 195 4.28 -12.21 9.95
CA CYS A 195 5.44 -12.92 9.41
C CYS A 195 6.50 -12.99 10.52
N GLY A 196 6.69 -14.18 11.10
CA GLY A 196 7.47 -14.30 12.34
C GLY A 196 6.86 -13.45 13.46
N ASP A 197 7.66 -12.54 14.02
CA ASP A 197 7.22 -11.61 15.07
C ASP A 197 6.66 -10.28 14.51
N ASP A 198 6.86 -10.02 13.23
CA ASP A 198 6.48 -8.75 12.59
C ASP A 198 5.02 -8.78 12.09
N PRO A 199 4.27 -7.66 12.17
CA PRO A 199 2.94 -7.57 11.60
C PRO A 199 2.95 -7.71 10.07
N LEU A 200 2.18 -8.64 9.50
CA LEU A 200 1.86 -8.66 8.08
C LEU A 200 0.57 -7.86 7.82
N ILE A 201 -0.47 -8.12 8.62
CA ILE A 201 -1.71 -7.36 8.58
C ILE A 201 -1.95 -6.78 9.97
N ALA A 202 -2.03 -5.47 10.04
CA ALA A 202 -2.49 -4.76 11.22
C ALA A 202 -3.63 -3.82 10.86
N CYS A 203 -4.62 -3.74 11.73
CA CYS A 203 -5.84 -2.97 11.56
C CYS A 203 -6.04 -2.04 12.76
N GLY A 204 -6.58 -0.83 12.53
CA GLY A 204 -6.83 0.12 13.58
C GLY A 204 -7.91 1.14 13.22
N ALA A 205 -8.47 1.81 14.25
CA ALA A 205 -9.30 2.97 14.08
C ALA A 205 -8.45 4.24 14.18
N PHE A 206 -8.83 5.27 13.43
CA PHE A 206 -8.22 6.59 13.51
C PHE A 206 -9.29 7.67 13.31
N GLY A 207 -9.58 8.43 14.39
CA GLY A 207 -10.73 9.33 14.38
C GLY A 207 -12.04 8.56 14.19
N SER A 208 -12.81 8.92 13.17
CA SER A 208 -14.03 8.21 12.77
C SER A 208 -13.80 7.15 11.72
N GLY A 209 -12.59 7.08 11.12
CA GLY A 209 -12.24 6.16 10.06
C GLY A 209 -11.43 4.96 10.54
N ARG A 210 -10.94 4.20 9.58
CA ARG A 210 -10.18 2.97 9.80
C ARG A 210 -8.94 2.95 8.92
N SER A 211 -7.88 2.33 9.41
CA SER A 211 -6.69 2.09 8.62
C SER A 211 -6.17 0.67 8.77
N ALA A 212 -5.54 0.17 7.75
CA ALA A 212 -4.88 -1.13 7.76
C ALA A 212 -3.56 -1.07 7.00
N VAL A 213 -2.70 -2.02 7.29
CA VAL A 213 -1.51 -2.30 6.50
C VAL A 213 -1.50 -3.76 6.07
N PHE A 214 -0.97 -4.01 4.89
CA PHE A 214 -0.48 -5.31 4.44
C PHE A 214 0.98 -5.09 4.08
N THR A 215 1.90 -5.57 4.90
CA THR A 215 3.31 -5.16 4.80
C THR A 215 4.11 -5.87 3.73
N SER A 216 3.56 -6.92 3.08
CA SER A 216 4.14 -7.51 1.88
C SER A 216 3.53 -6.87 0.61
N ASP A 217 3.83 -7.42 -0.54
CA ASP A 217 3.40 -6.92 -1.84
C ASP A 217 2.12 -7.62 -2.33
N CYS A 218 1.30 -6.91 -3.10
CA CYS A 218 0.12 -7.47 -3.78
C CYS A 218 0.44 -7.98 -5.19
N ALA A 219 1.66 -7.81 -5.65
CA ALA A 219 2.15 -8.05 -7.01
C ALA A 219 3.40 -8.94 -7.00
N PRO A 220 3.86 -9.41 -8.18
CA PRO A 220 5.15 -10.08 -8.30
C PRO A 220 6.28 -9.21 -7.79
N HIS A 221 7.16 -9.78 -7.06
CA HIS A 221 8.34 -9.41 -6.33
C HIS A 221 8.30 -10.10 -4.96
N TRP A 222 7.52 -9.63 -3.97
CA TRP A 222 7.29 -10.34 -2.71
C TRP A 222 6.05 -11.24 -2.72
N GLY A 223 5.10 -10.99 -3.64
CA GLY A 223 3.96 -11.86 -3.88
C GLY A 223 4.28 -12.91 -4.96
N PRO A 224 4.71 -14.14 -4.61
CA PRO A 224 4.99 -15.18 -5.61
C PRO A 224 3.71 -15.71 -6.25
N PRO A 225 3.80 -16.48 -7.37
CA PRO A 225 2.63 -17.04 -8.05
C PRO A 225 1.68 -17.80 -7.11
N GLU A 226 2.21 -18.53 -6.12
CA GLU A 226 1.40 -19.26 -5.14
C GLU A 226 0.51 -18.35 -4.29
N PHE A 227 0.95 -17.11 -4.02
CA PHE A 227 0.14 -16.10 -3.33
C PHE A 227 -0.87 -15.47 -4.28
N LEU A 228 -0.45 -15.14 -5.49
CA LEU A 228 -1.31 -14.50 -6.48
C LEU A 228 -2.45 -15.42 -6.95
N ASP A 229 -2.17 -16.72 -7.08
CA ASP A 229 -3.14 -17.76 -7.48
C ASP A 229 -3.87 -18.39 -6.29
N TRP A 230 -3.58 -17.95 -5.06
CA TRP A 230 -4.21 -18.48 -3.85
C TRP A 230 -5.72 -18.18 -3.84
N PRO A 231 -6.58 -19.16 -3.54
CA PRO A 231 -8.04 -18.93 -3.46
C PRO A 231 -8.45 -17.84 -2.46
N GLY A 232 -7.59 -17.54 -1.47
CA GLY A 232 -7.80 -16.47 -0.51
C GLY A 232 -7.36 -15.08 -0.99
N TYR A 233 -6.68 -14.95 -2.15
CA TYR A 233 -6.17 -13.64 -2.61
C TYR A 233 -7.30 -12.63 -2.82
N ALA A 234 -8.27 -12.91 -3.66
CA ALA A 234 -9.37 -11.99 -3.91
C ALA A 234 -10.23 -11.74 -2.66
N PRO A 235 -10.66 -12.77 -1.89
CA PRO A 235 -11.37 -12.54 -0.63
C PRO A 235 -10.60 -11.67 0.38
N LEU A 236 -9.27 -11.82 0.49
CA LEU A 236 -8.45 -11.01 1.38
C LEU A 236 -8.61 -9.52 1.10
N TRP A 237 -8.43 -9.13 -0.15
CA TRP A 237 -8.50 -7.72 -0.55
C TRP A 237 -9.92 -7.16 -0.42
N VAL A 238 -10.91 -7.94 -0.83
CA VAL A 238 -12.34 -7.56 -0.69
C VAL A 238 -12.70 -7.35 0.78
N ASN A 239 -12.30 -8.28 1.67
CA ASN A 239 -12.58 -8.16 3.09
C ASN A 239 -11.90 -6.94 3.73
N LEU A 240 -10.61 -6.70 3.40
CA LEU A 240 -9.87 -5.55 3.91
C LEU A 240 -10.56 -4.24 3.51
N VAL A 241 -10.91 -4.07 2.23
CA VAL A 241 -11.58 -2.85 1.75
C VAL A 241 -12.97 -2.70 2.35
N THR A 242 -13.73 -3.79 2.47
CA THR A 242 -15.07 -3.79 3.06
C THR A 242 -15.02 -3.39 4.54
N TRP A 243 -14.04 -3.93 5.27
CA TRP A 243 -13.83 -3.55 6.67
C TRP A 243 -13.42 -2.08 6.79
N LEU A 244 -12.51 -1.61 5.94
CA LEU A 244 -12.06 -0.21 5.93
C LEU A 244 -13.18 0.76 5.61
N ALA A 245 -14.09 0.41 4.72
CA ALA A 245 -15.27 1.20 4.38
C ALA A 245 -16.37 1.18 5.47
N GLY A 246 -16.17 0.47 6.58
CA GLY A 246 -17.15 0.39 7.67
C GLY A 246 -18.37 -0.49 7.36
N GLN A 247 -18.29 -1.37 6.35
CA GLN A 247 -19.38 -2.21 5.87
C GLN A 247 -19.29 -3.67 6.36
N ALA A 248 -18.33 -4.00 7.25
CA ALA A 248 -18.12 -5.35 7.82
C ALA A 248 -18.31 -5.35 9.34
#